data_0b17866ca25971423c1974a3232efb47
#
_entry.id   0b17866ca25971423c1974a3232efb47
#
_cell.length_a   1.000
_cell.length_b   1.000
_cell.length_c   1.000
_cell.angle_alpha   90.00
_cell.angle_beta   90.00
_cell.angle_gamma   90.00
#
_symmetry.space_group_name_H-M   'P 1'
#
loop_
_entity.id
_entity.type
_entity.pdbx_description
1 polymer ?
#
loop_
_entity_poly.entity_id
_entity_poly.type
_entity_poly.pdbx_seq_one_letter_code
_entity_poly.pdbx_strand_id
1 'polypeptide(L)'
;MPLTEDLVRFIRANTCLLPVPYAPEIHLQLAQEATELWHRSEEELAEIGLPPPFWAFAWAGGQALARYVLDHKDRFAGKFVLDFAAGSGLVAIAAAKAGAARVEASDIDRFALAAIGVNAAANGVRVAPREGDLIGRDAGWDVVLAGDVSYERDMAERVTDWLEGLARRGTQVLIGDPGRSYLARDRLEAIAEYQVPVTRELEDLEIKRSQVWQFKPTSC
;
A
#
# COMPACT_ATOMS: atom_id res chain seq x y z
N MET A 1 -13.09 16.33 -2.20
CA MET A 1 -13.31 17.18 -1.02
C MET A 1 -11.95 17.49 -0.41
N PRO A 2 -11.68 18.70 0.10
CA PRO A 2 -10.46 18.91 0.85
C PRO A 2 -10.47 17.98 2.05
N LEU A 3 -9.30 17.34 2.31
CA LEU A 3 -9.08 16.55 3.52
C LEU A 3 -9.45 17.42 4.71
N THR A 4 -10.37 16.98 5.55
CA THR A 4 -10.81 17.81 6.67
C THR A 4 -9.63 17.97 7.63
N GLU A 5 -9.39 19.19 8.11
CA GLU A 5 -8.34 19.49 9.10
C GLU A 5 -8.41 18.54 10.30
N ASP A 6 -9.60 18.08 10.63
CA ASP A 6 -9.86 17.14 11.72
C ASP A 6 -9.22 15.77 11.51
N LEU A 7 -9.28 15.21 10.27
CA LEU A 7 -8.61 13.94 9.96
C LEU A 7 -7.07 14.07 10.07
N VAL A 8 -6.53 15.15 9.55
CA VAL A 8 -5.09 15.42 9.64
C VAL A 8 -4.65 15.60 11.10
N ARG A 9 -5.45 16.30 11.89
CA ARG A 9 -5.19 16.47 13.34
C ARG A 9 -5.24 15.13 14.06
N PHE A 10 -6.24 14.29 13.77
CA PHE A 10 -6.36 12.96 14.34
C PHE A 10 -5.14 12.09 14.02
N ILE A 11 -4.72 12.03 12.75
CA ILE A 11 -3.54 11.27 12.33
C ILE A 11 -2.31 11.71 13.13
N ARG A 12 -2.02 13.02 13.18
CA ARG A 12 -0.85 13.56 13.88
C ARG A 12 -0.90 13.36 15.40
N ALA A 13 -2.09 13.30 15.99
CA ALA A 13 -2.27 13.07 17.42
C ALA A 13 -2.06 11.60 17.82
N ASN A 14 -2.28 10.67 16.89
CA ASN A 14 -2.25 9.22 17.16
C ASN A 14 -1.07 8.49 16.50
N THR A 15 -0.14 9.21 15.88
CA THR A 15 1.01 8.62 15.18
C THR A 15 2.25 9.49 15.35
N CYS A 16 3.42 8.90 15.04
CA CYS A 16 4.68 9.61 14.95
C CYS A 16 5.24 9.52 13.53
N LEU A 17 5.91 10.58 13.07
CA LEU A 17 6.61 10.56 11.79
C LEU A 17 7.91 9.77 11.94
N LEU A 18 7.95 8.56 11.37
CA LEU A 18 9.06 7.62 11.51
C LEU A 18 9.54 7.12 10.15
N PRO A 19 10.83 6.77 10.03
CA PRO A 19 11.33 6.08 8.85
C PRO A 19 10.71 4.69 8.74
N VAL A 20 10.39 4.27 7.52
CA VAL A 20 9.89 2.90 7.26
C VAL A 20 11.05 1.92 7.43
N PRO A 21 10.91 0.84 8.22
CA PRO A 21 12.03 -0.04 8.55
C PRO A 21 12.79 -0.60 7.34
N TYR A 22 12.09 -0.98 6.28
CA TYR A 22 12.71 -1.56 5.08
C TYR A 22 12.88 -0.59 3.90
N ALA A 23 12.39 0.64 4.06
CA ALA A 23 12.53 1.74 3.09
C ALA A 23 12.80 3.07 3.85
N PRO A 24 13.95 3.20 4.56
CA PRO A 24 14.21 4.32 5.47
C PRO A 24 14.29 5.68 4.77
N GLU A 25 14.35 5.71 3.45
CA GLU A 25 14.24 6.92 2.63
C GLU A 25 12.83 7.53 2.65
N ILE A 26 11.85 6.77 3.17
CA ILE A 26 10.44 7.19 3.29
C ILE A 26 10.08 7.30 4.76
N HIS A 27 9.45 8.41 5.12
CA HIS A 27 8.92 8.66 6.46
C HIS A 27 7.39 8.66 6.40
N LEU A 28 6.77 7.95 7.33
CA LEU A 28 5.31 7.86 7.44
C LEU A 28 4.85 8.22 8.85
N GLN A 29 3.62 8.71 8.95
CA GLN A 29 2.89 8.77 10.20
C GLN A 29 2.51 7.33 10.59
N LEU A 30 3.20 6.75 11.57
CA LEU A 30 3.02 5.38 12.03
C LEU A 30 2.57 5.34 13.49
N ALA A 31 1.63 4.45 13.80
CA ALA A 31 1.26 4.14 15.18
C ALA A 31 2.43 3.42 15.87
N GLN A 32 2.61 3.72 17.14
CA GLN A 32 3.59 3.09 18.02
C GLN A 32 2.87 2.34 19.14
N GLU A 33 3.53 1.34 19.73
CA GLU A 33 3.02 0.60 20.89
C GLU A 33 2.55 1.48 22.05
N ALA A 34 3.13 2.70 22.16
CA ALA A 34 2.75 3.68 23.17
C ALA A 34 1.50 4.50 22.84
N THR A 35 0.90 4.32 21.65
CA THR A 35 -0.29 5.07 21.24
C THR A 35 -1.57 4.30 21.58
N GLU A 36 -2.63 5.03 21.95
CA GLU A 36 -3.94 4.41 22.20
C GLU A 36 -4.47 3.67 20.96
N LEU A 37 -4.16 4.17 19.76
CA LEU A 37 -4.60 3.56 18.52
C LEU A 37 -4.06 2.13 18.34
N TRP A 38 -2.83 1.88 18.80
CA TRP A 38 -2.20 0.55 18.79
C TRP A 38 -2.92 -0.46 19.69
N HIS A 39 -3.40 0.00 20.85
CA HIS A 39 -3.99 -0.88 21.85
C HIS A 39 -5.49 -1.13 21.67
N ARG A 40 -6.15 -0.43 20.74
CA ARG A 40 -7.58 -0.59 20.48
C ARG A 40 -7.83 -1.77 19.54
N SER A 41 -8.73 -2.65 19.95
CA SER A 41 -9.27 -3.69 19.07
C SER A 41 -10.19 -3.10 17.99
N GLU A 42 -10.45 -3.87 16.92
CA GLU A 42 -11.41 -3.50 15.89
C GLU A 42 -12.80 -3.22 16.46
N GLU A 43 -13.22 -3.99 17.49
CA GLU A 43 -14.50 -3.83 18.18
C GLU A 43 -14.56 -2.49 18.93
N GLU A 44 -13.51 -2.13 19.69
CA GLU A 44 -13.43 -0.85 20.39
C GLU A 44 -13.40 0.34 19.42
N LEU A 45 -12.73 0.20 18.28
CA LEU A 45 -12.73 1.22 17.22
C LEU A 45 -14.12 1.35 16.59
N ALA A 46 -14.80 0.24 16.32
CA ALA A 46 -16.16 0.23 15.77
C ALA A 46 -17.17 0.88 16.73
N GLU A 47 -17.06 0.66 18.05
CA GLU A 47 -17.90 1.31 19.06
C GLU A 47 -17.81 2.83 19.05
N ILE A 48 -16.66 3.39 18.72
CA ILE A 48 -16.46 4.83 18.58
C ILE A 48 -16.59 5.33 17.14
N GLY A 49 -17.02 4.43 16.21
CA GLY A 49 -17.26 4.78 14.80
C GLY A 49 -16.00 4.98 13.96
N LEU A 50 -14.88 4.39 14.35
CA LEU A 50 -13.64 4.42 13.60
C LEU A 50 -13.41 3.09 12.86
N PRO A 51 -12.96 3.13 11.59
CA PRO A 51 -12.52 1.92 10.89
C PRO A 51 -11.19 1.40 11.45
N PRO A 52 -10.84 0.11 11.21
CA PRO A 52 -9.51 -0.41 11.55
C PRO A 52 -8.41 0.45 10.93
N PRO A 53 -7.40 0.86 11.69
CA PRO A 53 -6.43 1.86 11.26
C PRO A 53 -5.31 1.26 10.41
N PHE A 54 -5.62 0.51 9.34
CA PHE A 54 -4.63 -0.11 8.47
C PHE A 54 -3.63 0.87 7.87
N TRP A 55 -4.07 2.14 7.68
CA TRP A 55 -3.23 3.25 7.21
C TRP A 55 -2.11 3.66 8.17
N ALA A 56 -2.23 3.30 9.44
CA ALA A 56 -1.28 3.69 10.49
C ALA A 56 -0.07 2.74 10.59
N PHE A 57 0.05 1.77 9.70
CA PHE A 57 1.10 0.74 9.77
C PHE A 57 1.82 0.55 8.44
N ALA A 58 3.11 0.18 8.51
CA ALA A 58 3.91 -0.19 7.34
C ALA A 58 3.86 -1.72 7.19
N TRP A 59 2.86 -2.23 6.46
CA TRP A 59 2.65 -3.66 6.23
C TRP A 59 3.77 -4.29 5.43
N ALA A 60 4.05 -5.56 5.67
CA ALA A 60 5.22 -6.24 5.13
C ALA A 60 5.25 -6.32 3.60
N GLY A 61 4.11 -6.59 2.96
CA GLY A 61 4.00 -6.61 1.49
C GLY A 61 4.21 -5.23 0.88
N GLY A 62 3.63 -4.20 1.49
CA GLY A 62 3.85 -2.81 1.09
C GLY A 62 5.29 -2.37 1.21
N GLN A 63 6.00 -2.75 2.30
CA GLN A 63 7.42 -2.46 2.47
C GLN A 63 8.30 -3.16 1.43
N ALA A 64 8.05 -4.43 1.14
CA ALA A 64 8.76 -5.18 0.10
C ALA A 64 8.56 -4.54 -1.28
N LEU A 65 7.32 -4.17 -1.60
CA LEU A 65 6.99 -3.53 -2.87
C LEU A 65 7.62 -2.14 -2.99
N ALA A 66 7.59 -1.33 -1.93
CA ALA A 66 8.24 -0.01 -1.90
C ALA A 66 9.75 -0.14 -2.08
N ARG A 67 10.40 -1.11 -1.44
CA ARG A 67 11.83 -1.39 -1.62
C ARG A 67 12.14 -1.76 -3.06
N TYR A 68 11.35 -2.67 -3.66
CA TYR A 68 11.49 -3.05 -5.06
C TYR A 68 11.40 -1.83 -5.99
N VAL A 69 10.42 -0.96 -5.78
CA VAL A 69 10.24 0.27 -6.58
C VAL A 69 11.45 1.19 -6.46
N LEU A 70 11.99 1.39 -5.26
CA LEU A 70 13.16 2.24 -5.02
C LEU A 70 14.45 1.67 -5.62
N ASP A 71 14.58 0.33 -5.66
CA ASP A 71 15.76 -0.35 -6.23
C ASP A 71 15.71 -0.42 -7.77
N HIS A 72 14.53 -0.31 -8.38
CA HIS A 72 14.32 -0.45 -9.83
C HIS A 72 13.69 0.80 -10.45
N LYS A 73 14.20 1.98 -10.09
CA LYS A 73 13.62 3.29 -10.47
C LYS A 73 13.34 3.44 -11.96
N ASP A 74 14.20 2.90 -12.80
CA ASP A 74 14.07 2.98 -14.27
C ASP A 74 12.77 2.36 -14.80
N ARG A 75 12.18 1.41 -14.07
CA ARG A 75 10.91 0.78 -14.43
C ARG A 75 9.70 1.69 -14.17
N PHE A 76 9.85 2.71 -13.35
CA PHE A 76 8.77 3.59 -12.87
C PHE A 76 8.95 5.03 -13.35
N ALA A 77 10.17 5.45 -13.69
CA ALA A 77 10.46 6.80 -14.15
C ALA A 77 9.61 7.16 -15.38
N GLY A 78 8.97 8.33 -15.34
CA GLY A 78 8.10 8.83 -16.41
C GLY A 78 6.75 8.14 -16.54
N LYS A 79 6.40 7.17 -15.69
CA LYS A 79 5.18 6.38 -15.75
C LYS A 79 4.00 7.04 -15.03
N PHE A 80 2.78 6.68 -15.47
CA PHE A 80 1.55 6.92 -14.73
C PHE A 80 1.26 5.70 -13.85
N VAL A 81 1.36 5.89 -12.54
CA VAL A 81 1.30 4.82 -11.54
C VAL A 81 0.04 4.95 -10.68
N LEU A 82 -0.62 3.83 -10.43
CA LEU A 82 -1.62 3.68 -9.38
C LEU A 82 -1.04 2.85 -8.24
N ASP A 83 -1.17 3.32 -7.02
CA ASP A 83 -1.09 2.53 -5.78
C ASP A 83 -2.51 2.21 -5.32
N PHE A 84 -2.90 0.94 -5.40
CA PHE A 84 -4.25 0.47 -5.08
C PHE A 84 -4.33 -0.05 -3.65
N ALA A 85 -5.38 0.33 -2.92
CA ALA A 85 -5.55 0.08 -1.48
C ALA A 85 -4.32 0.57 -0.70
N ALA A 86 -3.96 1.83 -0.91
CA ALA A 86 -2.66 2.39 -0.61
C ALA A 86 -2.40 2.59 0.90
N GLY A 87 -3.42 2.56 1.75
CA GLY A 87 -3.31 2.74 3.19
C GLY A 87 -2.51 3.99 3.58
N SER A 88 -1.27 3.82 4.04
CA SER A 88 -0.36 4.91 4.37
C SER A 88 0.16 5.71 3.18
N GLY A 89 0.02 5.20 1.94
CA GLY A 89 0.62 5.74 0.72
C GLY A 89 2.11 5.39 0.54
N LEU A 90 2.60 4.39 1.26
CA LEU A 90 4.01 3.97 1.21
C LEU A 90 4.50 3.72 -0.22
N VAL A 91 3.76 2.90 -0.96
CA VAL A 91 4.17 2.45 -2.30
C VAL A 91 4.02 3.59 -3.32
N ALA A 92 2.97 4.42 -3.19
CA ALA A 92 2.81 5.64 -3.97
C ALA A 92 3.98 6.61 -3.79
N ILE A 93 4.42 6.83 -2.54
CA ILE A 93 5.57 7.69 -2.23
C ILE A 93 6.85 7.10 -2.83
N ALA A 94 7.05 5.77 -2.76
CA ALA A 94 8.17 5.10 -3.42
C ALA A 94 8.16 5.33 -4.93
N ALA A 95 7.01 5.19 -5.60
CA ALA A 95 6.84 5.43 -7.02
C ALA A 95 7.16 6.89 -7.40
N ALA A 96 6.69 7.85 -6.61
CA ALA A 96 7.00 9.26 -6.83
C ALA A 96 8.50 9.55 -6.66
N LYS A 97 9.16 8.98 -5.63
CA LYS A 97 10.62 9.07 -5.44
C LYS A 97 11.42 8.35 -6.54
N ALA A 98 10.83 7.34 -7.18
CA ALA A 98 11.41 6.68 -8.35
C ALA A 98 11.27 7.47 -9.65
N GLY A 99 10.64 8.65 -9.62
CA GLY A 99 10.52 9.54 -10.77
C GLY A 99 9.30 9.28 -11.64
N ALA A 100 8.25 8.64 -11.13
CA ALA A 100 6.99 8.51 -11.83
C ALA A 100 6.44 9.90 -12.23
N ALA A 101 5.94 10.03 -13.46
CA ALA A 101 5.42 11.31 -13.96
C ALA A 101 4.09 11.71 -13.29
N ARG A 102 3.29 10.72 -12.94
CA ARG A 102 2.02 10.89 -12.22
C ARG A 102 1.80 9.71 -11.29
N VAL A 103 1.40 9.99 -10.05
CA VAL A 103 1.07 8.96 -9.07
C VAL A 103 -0.31 9.23 -8.51
N GLU A 104 -1.18 8.24 -8.60
CA GLU A 104 -2.47 8.17 -7.90
C GLU A 104 -2.36 7.12 -6.80
N ALA A 105 -3.00 7.38 -5.66
CA ALA A 105 -3.13 6.43 -4.56
C ALA A 105 -4.59 6.31 -4.18
N SER A 106 -5.17 5.11 -4.30
CA SER A 106 -6.59 4.90 -4.03
C SER A 106 -6.81 4.14 -2.73
N ASP A 107 -7.81 4.58 -2.00
CA ASP A 107 -8.33 3.87 -0.85
C ASP A 107 -9.82 4.15 -0.67
N ILE A 108 -10.52 3.25 0.02
CA ILE A 108 -11.92 3.43 0.42
C ILE A 108 -12.03 4.13 1.77
N ASP A 109 -10.97 4.08 2.58
CA ASP A 109 -10.91 4.70 3.90
C ASP A 109 -10.47 6.17 3.81
N ARG A 110 -11.28 7.06 4.35
CA ARG A 110 -10.99 8.50 4.37
C ARG A 110 -9.78 8.86 5.25
N PHE A 111 -9.50 8.08 6.28
CA PHE A 111 -8.28 8.26 7.08
C PHE A 111 -7.04 7.88 6.29
N ALA A 112 -7.10 6.80 5.50
CA ALA A 112 -6.03 6.44 4.56
C ALA A 112 -5.78 7.56 3.54
N LEU A 113 -6.83 8.13 2.94
CA LEU A 113 -6.69 9.27 2.01
C LEU A 113 -6.04 10.48 2.66
N ALA A 114 -6.37 10.77 3.93
CA ALA A 114 -5.73 11.84 4.68
C ALA A 114 -4.26 11.51 5.00
N ALA A 115 -3.97 10.26 5.39
CA ALA A 115 -2.61 9.79 5.67
C ALA A 115 -1.72 9.86 4.42
N ILE A 116 -2.22 9.46 3.25
CA ILE A 116 -1.53 9.61 1.96
C ILE A 116 -1.09 11.06 1.75
N GLY A 117 -2.00 12.02 1.96
CA GLY A 117 -1.68 13.43 1.79
C GLY A 117 -0.62 13.95 2.77
N VAL A 118 -0.75 13.61 4.05
CA VAL A 118 0.19 14.00 5.11
C VAL A 118 1.57 13.38 4.86
N ASN A 119 1.61 12.09 4.53
CA ASN A 119 2.84 11.36 4.30
C ASN A 119 3.54 11.81 3.01
N ALA A 120 2.81 12.04 1.92
CA ALA A 120 3.37 12.58 0.68
C ALA A 120 4.03 13.96 0.92
N ALA A 121 3.35 14.85 1.66
CA ALA A 121 3.90 16.15 2.02
C ALA A 121 5.17 16.04 2.87
N ALA A 122 5.20 15.13 3.87
CA ALA A 122 6.36 14.89 4.71
C ALA A 122 7.58 14.36 3.91
N ASN A 123 7.33 13.67 2.80
CA ASN A 123 8.39 13.17 1.90
C ASN A 123 8.73 14.11 0.74
N GLY A 124 8.09 15.28 0.64
CA GLY A 124 8.33 16.26 -0.43
C GLY A 124 7.92 15.77 -1.81
N VAL A 125 6.96 14.85 -1.91
CA VAL A 125 6.47 14.29 -3.18
C VAL A 125 5.00 14.63 -3.43
N ARG A 126 4.58 14.50 -4.69
CA ARG A 126 3.18 14.69 -5.10
C ARG A 126 2.53 13.34 -5.37
N VAL A 127 1.44 13.06 -4.66
CA VAL A 127 0.57 11.91 -4.87
C VAL A 127 -0.86 12.44 -4.92
N ALA A 128 -1.66 11.98 -5.87
CA ALA A 128 -3.07 12.35 -5.99
C ALA A 128 -3.95 11.29 -5.30
N PRO A 129 -4.57 11.59 -4.14
CA PRO A 129 -5.50 10.65 -3.50
C PRO A 129 -6.75 10.45 -4.36
N ARG A 130 -7.23 9.21 -4.45
CA ARG A 130 -8.43 8.80 -5.18
C ARG A 130 -9.37 8.05 -4.24
N GLU A 131 -10.49 8.65 -3.89
CA GLU A 131 -11.50 8.04 -3.03
C GLU A 131 -12.31 7.00 -3.80
N GLY A 132 -12.52 5.82 -3.17
CA GLY A 132 -13.48 4.81 -3.58
C GLY A 132 -12.87 3.56 -4.18
N ASP A 133 -13.76 2.59 -4.43
CA ASP A 133 -13.41 1.31 -5.05
C ASP A 133 -13.12 1.50 -6.55
N LEU A 134 -11.90 1.18 -6.95
CA LEU A 134 -11.45 1.25 -8.34
C LEU A 134 -11.49 -0.11 -9.05
N ILE A 135 -11.92 -1.19 -8.40
CA ILE A 135 -12.06 -2.51 -9.03
C ILE A 135 -12.95 -2.40 -10.27
N GLY A 136 -12.48 -2.95 -11.38
CA GLY A 136 -13.17 -2.91 -12.68
C GLY A 136 -12.91 -1.65 -13.50
N ARG A 137 -12.20 -0.64 -12.98
CA ARG A 137 -11.83 0.57 -13.72
C ARG A 137 -10.47 0.40 -14.41
N ASP A 138 -10.31 1.14 -15.51
CA ASP A 138 -9.05 1.32 -16.20
C ASP A 138 -8.94 2.78 -16.62
N ALA A 139 -7.97 3.50 -16.05
CA ALA A 139 -7.73 4.90 -16.37
C ALA A 139 -6.45 5.11 -17.20
N GLY A 140 -5.94 4.04 -17.80
CA GLY A 140 -4.73 4.08 -18.61
C GLY A 140 -3.45 4.16 -17.77
N TRP A 141 -3.43 3.53 -16.59
CA TRP A 141 -2.21 3.42 -15.80
C TRP A 141 -1.16 2.56 -16.53
N ASP A 142 0.08 3.05 -16.60
CA ASP A 142 1.21 2.26 -17.08
C ASP A 142 1.58 1.16 -16.09
N VAL A 143 1.46 1.48 -14.78
CA VAL A 143 1.81 0.59 -13.67
C VAL A 143 0.72 0.63 -12.61
N VAL A 144 0.33 -0.54 -12.09
CA VAL A 144 -0.51 -0.68 -10.89
C VAL A 144 0.25 -1.48 -9.84
N LEU A 145 0.30 -0.92 -8.65
CA LEU A 145 0.97 -1.46 -7.48
C LEU A 145 -0.09 -1.79 -6.42
N ALA A 146 0.01 -2.94 -5.77
CA ALA A 146 -0.91 -3.35 -4.72
C ALA A 146 -0.15 -4.08 -3.61
N GLY A 147 -0.16 -3.52 -2.39
CA GLY A 147 0.48 -4.11 -1.22
C GLY A 147 -0.54 -4.74 -0.28
N ASP A 148 -0.28 -5.98 0.18
CA ASP A 148 -1.06 -6.67 1.21
C ASP A 148 -2.58 -6.80 0.94
N VAL A 149 -3.00 -6.96 -0.31
CA VAL A 149 -4.42 -6.99 -0.72
C VAL A 149 -5.07 -8.38 -0.65
N SER A 150 -4.35 -9.41 -0.16
CA SER A 150 -4.80 -10.82 -0.21
C SER A 150 -5.19 -11.39 1.15
N TYR A 151 -5.67 -10.57 2.09
CA TYR A 151 -5.99 -10.98 3.47
C TYR A 151 -7.45 -11.41 3.68
N GLU A 152 -8.38 -11.00 2.81
CA GLU A 152 -9.81 -11.36 2.86
C GLU A 152 -10.21 -11.98 1.52
N ARG A 153 -10.97 -13.10 1.57
CA ARG A 153 -11.23 -13.96 0.40
C ARG A 153 -11.90 -13.24 -0.75
N ASP A 154 -13.09 -12.67 -0.49
CA ASP A 154 -13.93 -12.12 -1.56
C ASP A 154 -13.30 -10.89 -2.21
N MET A 155 -12.61 -10.10 -1.40
CA MET A 155 -11.84 -8.96 -1.88
C MET A 155 -10.65 -9.44 -2.71
N ALA A 156 -9.87 -10.40 -2.23
CA ALA A 156 -8.69 -10.92 -2.91
C ALA A 156 -9.04 -11.50 -4.30
N GLU A 157 -10.15 -12.22 -4.40
CA GLU A 157 -10.65 -12.78 -5.66
C GLU A 157 -10.99 -11.68 -6.67
N ARG A 158 -11.81 -10.71 -6.27
CA ARG A 158 -12.21 -9.57 -7.11
C ARG A 158 -11.02 -8.71 -7.54
N VAL A 159 -10.10 -8.43 -6.61
CA VAL A 159 -8.88 -7.66 -6.89
C VAL A 159 -7.99 -8.41 -7.86
N THR A 160 -7.75 -9.70 -7.64
CA THR A 160 -6.92 -10.53 -8.53
C THR A 160 -7.46 -10.56 -9.95
N ASP A 161 -8.76 -10.77 -10.14
CA ASP A 161 -9.40 -10.81 -11.46
C ASP A 161 -9.28 -9.48 -12.20
N TRP A 162 -9.49 -8.38 -11.49
CA TRP A 162 -9.34 -7.04 -12.06
C TRP A 162 -7.90 -6.74 -12.45
N LEU A 163 -6.93 -6.99 -11.55
CA LEU A 163 -5.51 -6.77 -11.78
C LEU A 163 -4.97 -7.62 -12.94
N GLU A 164 -5.39 -8.90 -13.03
CA GLU A 164 -5.04 -9.74 -14.17
C GLU A 164 -5.63 -9.20 -15.49
N GLY A 165 -6.85 -8.69 -15.45
CA GLY A 165 -7.46 -8.02 -16.59
C GLY A 165 -6.66 -6.81 -17.07
N LEU A 166 -6.11 -6.00 -16.14
CA LEU A 166 -5.19 -4.90 -16.46
C LEU A 166 -3.87 -5.41 -17.05
N ALA A 167 -3.28 -6.44 -16.46
CA ALA A 167 -2.03 -7.03 -16.93
C ALA A 167 -2.16 -7.58 -18.36
N ARG A 168 -3.26 -8.26 -18.68
CA ARG A 168 -3.57 -8.74 -20.05
C ARG A 168 -3.70 -7.61 -21.08
N ARG A 169 -4.02 -6.40 -20.66
CA ARG A 169 -4.08 -5.20 -21.53
C ARG A 169 -2.76 -4.46 -21.63
N GLY A 170 -1.69 -4.97 -21.00
CA GLY A 170 -0.35 -4.43 -21.08
C GLY A 170 0.07 -3.51 -19.93
N THR A 171 -0.80 -3.29 -18.91
CA THR A 171 -0.41 -2.59 -17.68
C THR A 171 0.58 -3.46 -16.90
N GLN A 172 1.68 -2.88 -16.43
CA GLN A 172 2.57 -3.56 -15.50
C GLN A 172 1.91 -3.64 -14.12
N VAL A 173 1.56 -4.84 -13.67
CA VAL A 173 0.96 -5.06 -12.35
C VAL A 173 1.96 -5.74 -11.44
N LEU A 174 2.20 -5.15 -10.25
CA LEU A 174 3.06 -5.70 -9.22
C LEU A 174 2.31 -5.78 -7.88
N ILE A 175 2.41 -6.94 -7.22
CA ILE A 175 1.77 -7.20 -5.94
C ILE A 175 2.85 -7.49 -4.91
N GLY A 176 2.84 -6.75 -3.79
CA GLY A 176 3.69 -7.03 -2.62
C GLY A 176 2.90 -7.84 -1.59
N ASP A 177 3.37 -9.04 -1.24
CA ASP A 177 2.62 -9.91 -0.34
C ASP A 177 3.54 -10.82 0.51
N PRO A 178 3.32 -10.93 1.83
CA PRO A 178 4.08 -11.81 2.73
C PRO A 178 3.61 -13.27 2.71
N GLY A 179 2.79 -13.66 1.74
CA GLY A 179 2.22 -15.00 1.63
C GLY A 179 0.88 -15.14 2.34
N ARG A 180 0.03 -14.13 2.27
CA ARG A 180 -1.32 -14.13 2.81
C ARG A 180 -2.15 -15.28 2.25
N SER A 181 -3.20 -15.67 3.00
CA SER A 181 -3.96 -16.91 2.76
C SER A 181 -4.64 -16.96 1.39
N TYR A 182 -5.02 -15.82 0.84
CA TYR A 182 -5.80 -15.73 -0.41
C TYR A 182 -4.99 -15.20 -1.59
N LEU A 183 -3.66 -15.19 -1.48
CA LEU A 183 -2.78 -14.87 -2.61
C LEU A 183 -2.92 -15.93 -3.71
N ALA A 184 -3.27 -15.52 -4.92
CA ALA A 184 -3.51 -16.37 -6.10
C ALA A 184 -2.18 -16.87 -6.73
N ARG A 185 -1.41 -17.66 -5.99
CA ARG A 185 -0.06 -18.12 -6.36
C ARG A 185 -0.01 -18.93 -7.68
N ASP A 186 -1.09 -19.58 -8.02
CA ASP A 186 -1.24 -20.33 -9.28
C ASP A 186 -1.20 -19.40 -10.51
N ARG A 187 -1.67 -18.15 -10.35
CA ARG A 187 -1.72 -17.12 -11.40
C ARG A 187 -0.47 -16.21 -11.42
N LEU A 188 0.33 -16.25 -10.38
CA LEU A 188 1.43 -15.32 -10.13
C LEU A 188 2.79 -16.02 -10.19
N GLU A 189 3.83 -15.23 -10.50
CA GLU A 189 5.23 -15.62 -10.34
C GLU A 189 5.96 -14.57 -9.49
N ALA A 190 6.80 -15.05 -8.58
CA ALA A 190 7.62 -14.18 -7.73
C ALA A 190 8.82 -13.66 -8.52
N ILE A 191 9.01 -12.34 -8.52
CA ILE A 191 10.12 -11.67 -9.22
C ILE A 191 11.18 -11.09 -8.27
N ALA A 192 10.85 -10.95 -7.00
CA ALA A 192 11.78 -10.55 -5.95
C ALA A 192 11.32 -11.06 -4.59
N GLU A 193 12.25 -11.19 -3.64
CA GLU A 193 12.02 -11.64 -2.28
C GLU A 193 12.82 -10.80 -1.30
N TYR A 194 12.19 -10.45 -0.17
CA TYR A 194 12.76 -9.62 0.87
C TYR A 194 12.47 -10.17 2.27
N GLN A 195 13.40 -9.96 3.19
CA GLN A 195 13.25 -10.24 4.62
C GLN A 195 12.88 -8.92 5.32
N VAL A 196 11.61 -8.66 5.49
CA VAL A 196 11.08 -7.37 5.95
C VAL A 196 10.99 -7.35 7.48
N PRO A 197 11.66 -6.40 8.16
CA PRO A 197 11.47 -6.19 9.60
C PRO A 197 10.05 -5.71 9.87
N VAL A 198 9.39 -6.34 10.83
CA VAL A 198 8.05 -6.01 11.28
C VAL A 198 7.96 -6.12 12.80
N THR A 199 6.93 -5.55 13.41
CA THR A 199 6.68 -5.76 14.84
C THR A 199 5.88 -7.06 15.03
N ARG A 200 6.15 -7.80 16.10
CA ARG A 200 5.46 -9.07 16.40
C ARG A 200 3.95 -8.89 16.57
N GLU A 201 3.56 -7.75 17.07
CA GLU A 201 2.15 -7.40 17.29
C GLU A 201 1.37 -7.24 15.99
N LEU A 202 2.06 -6.88 14.89
CA LEU A 202 1.45 -6.73 13.56
C LEU A 202 1.45 -8.04 12.75
N GLU A 203 2.54 -8.83 12.86
CA GLU A 203 2.80 -9.90 11.89
C GLU A 203 3.24 -11.23 12.50
N ASP A 204 3.02 -11.49 13.78
CA ASP A 204 3.41 -12.70 14.53
C ASP A 204 4.91 -13.02 14.55
N LEU A 205 5.74 -12.30 13.80
CA LEU A 205 7.19 -12.48 13.64
C LEU A 205 7.89 -11.12 13.65
N GLU A 206 9.20 -11.10 13.96
CA GLU A 206 10.05 -9.89 13.85
C GLU A 206 10.57 -9.65 12.42
N ILE A 207 10.63 -10.71 11.63
CA ILE A 207 11.04 -10.66 10.22
C ILE A 207 10.00 -11.46 9.42
N LYS A 208 9.43 -10.83 8.41
CA LYS A 208 8.46 -11.44 7.51
C LYS A 208 9.07 -11.60 6.12
N ARG A 209 9.10 -12.83 5.61
CA ARG A 209 9.45 -13.10 4.23
C ARG A 209 8.33 -12.56 3.34
N SER A 210 8.64 -11.56 2.53
CA SER A 210 7.68 -10.91 1.64
C SER A 210 8.21 -10.95 0.21
N GLN A 211 7.32 -11.14 -0.75
CA GLN A 211 7.67 -11.27 -2.16
C GLN A 211 6.95 -10.23 -2.98
N VAL A 212 7.59 -9.85 -4.09
CA VAL A 212 6.96 -9.08 -5.16
C VAL A 212 6.59 -10.03 -6.27
N TRP A 213 5.35 -9.96 -6.68
CA TRP A 213 4.72 -10.85 -7.65
C TRP A 213 4.28 -10.09 -8.88
N GLN A 214 4.28 -10.75 -10.03
CA GLN A 214 3.63 -10.32 -11.26
C GLN A 214 2.76 -11.46 -11.81
N PHE A 215 1.81 -11.13 -12.69
CA PHE A 215 1.04 -12.17 -13.37
C PHE A 215 1.91 -12.96 -14.34
N LYS A 216 1.71 -14.27 -14.38
CA LYS A 216 2.35 -15.14 -15.37
C LYS A 216 1.96 -14.71 -16.79
N PRO A 217 2.89 -14.80 -17.75
CA PRO A 217 2.52 -14.59 -19.14
C PRO A 217 1.36 -15.51 -19.54
N THR A 218 0.37 -14.96 -20.23
CA THR A 218 -0.70 -15.78 -20.79
C THR A 218 -0.09 -16.68 -21.85
N SER A 219 -0.11 -18.00 -21.66
CA SER A 219 0.27 -18.95 -22.72
C SER A 219 -0.67 -18.76 -23.90
N CYS A 220 -0.13 -18.41 -25.06
CA CYS A 220 -0.86 -18.35 -26.34
C CYS A 220 -1.24 -19.75 -26.78
#